data_f52e44fdb066ed8f49daf552db5cf55b
#
_entry.id   f52e44fdb066ed8f49daf552db5cf55b
#
_cell.length_a   1.000
_cell.length_b   1.000
_cell.length_c   1.000
_cell.angle_alpha   90.00
_cell.angle_beta   90.00
_cell.angle_gamma   90.00
#
_symmetry.space_group_name_H-M   'P 1'
#
loop_
_entity.id
_entity.type
_entity.pdbx_description
1 polymer ?
#
loop_
_entity_poly.entity_id
_entity_poly.type
_entity_poly.pdbx_seq_one_letter_code
_entity_poly.pdbx_strand_id
1 'polypeptide(L)'
;LLFALMAFSSFAKPTGTYKIVVEGFDWGAGVNKVILALNDTTSKVNAADFTVYASRKLSTGPIADQDTKREIVTAYVSDENGARVRTGKNITLVLSVGPQLPISSPFQYLRSKGNVWVDYSLTIVQPKTGQVWDTSTGKIMPLIDQFDLTGKYVFNDKLTMSYATFTPKVKKDKAPLIIWLHGGGEGGTDPTVPLLGNKAANYAAEGIQSIFEGAYVLSPQCPGAWMHNAQGVGTQGKDNDIYNEGLMALIKDYV
;
A
#
# COMPACT_ATOMS: atom_id res chain seq x y z
N LEU A 1 54.00 -22.05 -27.33
CA LEU A 1 52.58 -22.40 -27.07
C LEU A 1 51.86 -21.18 -26.49
N LEU A 2 51.07 -20.47 -27.34
CA LEU A 2 50.29 -19.30 -26.92
C LEU A 2 48.92 -19.81 -26.43
N PHE A 3 48.64 -19.69 -25.13
CA PHE A 3 47.29 -19.90 -24.58
C PHE A 3 46.45 -18.63 -24.79
N ALA A 4 45.51 -18.67 -25.71
CA ALA A 4 44.50 -17.64 -25.84
C ALA A 4 43.48 -17.81 -24.71
N LEU A 5 43.49 -16.90 -23.73
CA LEU A 5 42.46 -16.76 -22.71
C LEU A 5 41.21 -16.18 -23.39
N MET A 6 40.23 -17.02 -23.71
CA MET A 6 38.89 -16.54 -24.10
C MET A 6 38.18 -16.01 -22.84
N ALA A 7 38.14 -14.70 -22.69
CA ALA A 7 37.30 -14.04 -21.71
C ALA A 7 35.83 -14.19 -22.17
N PHE A 8 35.08 -15.09 -21.54
CA PHE A 8 33.64 -15.10 -21.64
C PHE A 8 33.09 -13.89 -20.85
N SER A 9 32.83 -12.80 -21.54
CA SER A 9 32.00 -11.73 -20.99
C SER A 9 30.56 -12.25 -20.87
N SER A 10 30.22 -12.72 -19.70
CA SER A 10 28.82 -12.96 -19.32
C SER A 10 28.10 -11.60 -19.26
N PHE A 11 27.47 -11.19 -20.35
CA PHE A 11 26.51 -10.11 -20.30
C PHE A 11 25.34 -10.60 -19.45
N ALA A 12 25.22 -10.05 -18.23
CA ALA A 12 24.01 -10.25 -17.44
C ALA A 12 22.82 -9.82 -18.30
N LYS A 13 21.82 -10.69 -18.45
CA LYS A 13 20.58 -10.30 -19.13
C LYS A 13 20.00 -9.10 -18.41
N PRO A 14 19.52 -8.06 -19.13
CA PRO A 14 18.88 -6.93 -18.47
C PRO A 14 17.72 -7.45 -17.62
N THR A 15 17.68 -6.99 -16.38
CA THR A 15 16.60 -7.34 -15.45
C THR A 15 15.33 -6.65 -15.86
N GLY A 16 14.19 -7.33 -15.70
CA GLY A 16 12.86 -6.78 -15.98
C GLY A 16 12.37 -5.87 -14.84
N THR A 17 11.36 -5.08 -15.16
CA THR A 17 10.70 -4.18 -14.20
C THR A 17 9.36 -4.73 -13.74
N TYR A 18 8.94 -4.30 -12.54
CA TYR A 18 7.64 -4.66 -11.98
C TYR A 18 7.01 -3.50 -11.19
N LYS A 19 5.69 -3.58 -11.00
CA LYS A 19 4.94 -2.80 -10.02
C LYS A 19 4.34 -3.75 -8.98
N ILE A 20 4.25 -3.31 -7.73
CA ILE A 20 3.49 -4.03 -6.70
C ILE A 20 2.07 -3.47 -6.60
N VAL A 21 1.11 -4.30 -6.20
CA VAL A 21 -0.23 -3.85 -5.82
C VAL A 21 -0.38 -4.05 -4.32
N VAL A 22 -0.75 -2.98 -3.63
CA VAL A 22 -0.96 -2.95 -2.19
C VAL A 22 -2.43 -2.69 -1.92
N GLU A 23 -3.06 -3.58 -1.17
CA GLU A 23 -4.45 -3.44 -0.76
C GLU A 23 -4.57 -3.51 0.77
N GLY A 24 -5.60 -2.84 1.32
CA GLY A 24 -5.97 -2.93 2.71
C GLY A 24 -6.85 -4.15 2.97
N PHE A 25 -6.56 -4.89 4.03
CA PHE A 25 -7.33 -6.03 4.52
C PHE A 25 -7.75 -5.77 5.97
N ASP A 26 -8.61 -6.60 6.53
CA ASP A 26 -9.10 -6.45 7.90
C ASP A 26 -7.98 -6.51 8.95
N TRP A 27 -6.83 -7.07 8.58
CA TRP A 27 -5.63 -7.18 9.42
C TRP A 27 -4.51 -6.19 9.05
N GLY A 28 -4.73 -5.29 8.08
CA GLY A 28 -3.75 -4.32 7.63
C GLY A 28 -3.42 -4.40 6.15
N ALA A 29 -2.33 -3.75 5.76
CA ALA A 29 -1.88 -3.69 4.37
C ALA A 29 -1.18 -4.97 3.91
N GLY A 30 -1.42 -5.37 2.66
CA GLY A 30 -0.76 -6.51 2.03
C GLY A 30 -0.36 -6.24 0.57
N VAL A 31 0.82 -6.72 0.19
CA VAL A 31 1.24 -6.82 -1.21
C VAL A 31 0.65 -8.12 -1.77
N ASN A 32 -0.47 -8.00 -2.46
CA ASN A 32 -1.25 -9.15 -2.94
C ASN A 32 -1.08 -9.45 -4.43
N LYS A 33 -0.45 -8.56 -5.20
CA LYS A 33 -0.13 -8.79 -6.61
C LYS A 33 1.21 -8.15 -6.97
N VAL A 34 1.84 -8.71 -8.00
CA VAL A 34 2.96 -8.08 -8.71
C VAL A 34 2.67 -8.10 -10.20
N ILE A 35 2.91 -7.00 -10.88
CA ILE A 35 2.68 -6.81 -12.31
C ILE A 35 4.06 -6.73 -12.98
N LEU A 36 4.38 -7.74 -13.79
CA LEU A 36 5.64 -7.85 -14.52
C LEU A 36 5.51 -7.20 -15.87
N ALA A 37 6.44 -6.31 -16.24
CA ALA A 37 6.54 -5.80 -17.60
C ALA A 37 7.28 -6.81 -18.50
N LEU A 38 6.74 -7.05 -19.70
CA LEU A 38 7.32 -7.92 -20.73
C LEU A 38 7.78 -7.11 -21.94
N ASN A 39 8.79 -7.60 -22.62
CA ASN A 39 9.22 -7.03 -23.91
C ASN A 39 8.21 -7.32 -25.01
N ASP A 40 7.65 -8.54 -25.01
CA ASP A 40 6.77 -9.05 -26.05
C ASP A 40 5.33 -9.26 -25.53
N THR A 41 4.37 -9.19 -26.44
CA THR A 41 2.97 -9.48 -26.16
C THR A 41 2.78 -10.98 -25.94
N THR A 42 2.03 -11.34 -24.90
CA THR A 42 1.63 -12.72 -24.61
C THR A 42 0.11 -12.87 -24.47
N SER A 43 -0.38 -14.08 -24.69
CA SER A 43 -1.78 -14.46 -24.43
C SER A 43 -1.90 -15.59 -23.41
N LYS A 44 -0.77 -16.10 -22.92
CA LYS A 44 -0.72 -17.26 -22.01
C LYS A 44 0.32 -17.04 -20.92
N VAL A 45 0.00 -17.53 -19.74
CA VAL A 45 0.89 -17.56 -18.57
C VAL A 45 0.54 -18.74 -17.69
N ASN A 46 1.56 -19.35 -17.08
CA ASN A 46 1.39 -20.37 -16.06
C ASN A 46 2.09 -19.90 -14.79
N ALA A 47 1.37 -19.86 -13.66
CA ALA A 47 1.92 -19.47 -12.35
C ALA A 47 3.14 -20.33 -11.95
N ALA A 48 3.13 -21.62 -12.30
CA ALA A 48 4.21 -22.56 -11.99
C ALA A 48 5.55 -22.24 -12.72
N ASP A 49 5.54 -21.36 -13.72
CA ASP A 49 6.76 -20.94 -14.40
C ASP A 49 7.55 -19.86 -13.63
N PHE A 50 7.02 -19.35 -12.51
CA PHE A 50 7.61 -18.26 -11.74
C PHE A 50 7.91 -18.66 -10.30
N THR A 51 8.93 -18.03 -9.74
CA THR A 51 9.21 -18.04 -8.30
C THR A 51 9.39 -16.60 -7.86
N VAL A 52 8.76 -16.23 -6.74
CA VAL A 52 8.80 -14.88 -6.19
C VAL A 52 9.48 -14.95 -4.82
N TYR A 53 10.44 -14.06 -4.60
CA TYR A 53 11.07 -13.81 -3.32
C TYR A 53 10.81 -12.36 -2.90
N ALA A 54 10.61 -12.13 -1.63
CA ALA A 54 10.41 -10.80 -1.06
C ALA A 54 11.44 -10.50 0.01
N SER A 55 11.85 -9.23 0.08
CA SER A 55 12.71 -8.71 1.14
C SER A 55 12.13 -7.42 1.68
N ARG A 56 12.32 -7.18 2.98
CA ARG A 56 11.81 -6.03 3.71
C ARG A 56 12.95 -5.33 4.45
N LYS A 57 13.03 -3.99 4.32
CA LYS A 57 14.05 -3.17 4.98
C LYS A 57 13.41 -1.93 5.60
N LEU A 58 13.94 -1.50 6.71
CA LEU A 58 13.74 -0.16 7.27
C LEU A 58 14.96 0.72 6.91
N SER A 59 14.82 2.02 7.07
CA SER A 59 15.97 2.95 6.95
C SER A 59 17.13 2.60 7.90
N THR A 60 16.82 1.90 9.00
CA THR A 60 17.79 1.42 9.99
C THR A 60 18.45 0.10 9.63
N GLY A 61 18.02 -0.57 8.57
CA GLY A 61 18.57 -1.84 8.09
C GLY A 61 17.54 -2.91 7.76
N PRO A 62 17.99 -4.12 7.40
CA PRO A 62 17.11 -5.25 7.08
C PRO A 62 16.23 -5.64 8.27
N ILE A 63 15.01 -6.07 7.96
CA ILE A 63 14.13 -6.79 8.89
C ILE A 63 14.37 -8.30 8.71
N ALA A 64 13.87 -9.13 9.61
CA ALA A 64 14.11 -10.58 9.60
C ALA A 64 13.71 -11.29 8.28
N ASP A 65 12.76 -10.75 7.56
CA ASP A 65 12.22 -11.36 6.34
C ASP A 65 13.03 -10.93 5.11
N GLN A 66 14.15 -11.60 4.85
CA GLN A 66 14.96 -11.38 3.65
C GLN A 66 14.85 -12.59 2.72
N ASP A 67 14.74 -12.34 1.40
CA ASP A 67 14.67 -13.35 0.33
C ASP A 67 13.69 -14.49 0.63
N THR A 68 12.58 -14.13 1.28
CA THR A 68 11.55 -15.09 1.67
C THR A 68 10.66 -15.39 0.48
N LYS A 69 10.49 -16.70 0.20
CA LYS A 69 9.64 -17.14 -0.89
C LYS A 69 8.18 -16.76 -0.65
N ARG A 70 7.55 -16.15 -1.67
CA ARG A 70 6.12 -15.85 -1.70
C ARG A 70 5.37 -16.90 -2.50
N GLU A 71 4.24 -17.35 -1.99
CA GLU A 71 3.33 -18.24 -2.69
C GLU A 71 2.57 -17.48 -3.78
N ILE A 72 2.55 -18.05 -5.00
CA ILE A 72 1.75 -17.54 -6.12
C ILE A 72 0.45 -18.33 -6.16
N VAL A 73 -0.66 -17.64 -5.93
CA VAL A 73 -2.01 -18.23 -5.96
C VAL A 73 -2.48 -18.47 -7.38
N THR A 74 -2.26 -17.50 -8.27
CA THR A 74 -2.60 -17.57 -9.70
C THR A 74 -1.82 -16.55 -10.50
N ALA A 75 -1.85 -16.70 -11.84
CA ALA A 75 -1.27 -15.76 -12.77
C ALA A 75 -2.22 -15.50 -13.94
N TYR A 76 -2.16 -14.33 -14.51
CA TYR A 76 -2.92 -13.98 -15.72
C TYR A 76 -2.24 -12.86 -16.50
N VAL A 77 -2.55 -12.82 -17.81
CA VAL A 77 -2.14 -11.71 -18.68
C VAL A 77 -2.94 -10.47 -18.33
N SER A 78 -2.25 -9.35 -18.19
CA SER A 78 -2.87 -8.09 -17.73
C SER A 78 -2.44 -6.90 -18.59
N ASP A 79 -3.13 -5.78 -18.37
CA ASP A 79 -2.64 -4.46 -18.72
C ASP A 79 -1.62 -3.96 -17.68
N GLU A 80 -1.15 -2.75 -17.85
CA GLU A 80 -0.16 -2.08 -16.98
C GLU A 80 -0.68 -1.74 -15.57
N ASN A 81 -2.01 -1.81 -15.36
CA ASN A 81 -2.69 -1.57 -14.09
C ASN A 81 -3.14 -2.88 -13.41
N GLY A 82 -2.81 -4.02 -14.02
CA GLY A 82 -3.13 -5.33 -13.47
C GLY A 82 -4.54 -5.82 -13.78
N ALA A 83 -5.31 -5.13 -14.64
CA ALA A 83 -6.60 -5.63 -15.10
C ALA A 83 -6.40 -6.77 -16.12
N ARG A 84 -7.18 -7.86 -15.96
CA ARG A 84 -7.07 -9.04 -16.83
C ARG A 84 -7.46 -8.70 -18.26
N VAL A 85 -6.60 -9.09 -19.20
CA VAL A 85 -6.82 -8.95 -20.65
C VAL A 85 -6.56 -10.28 -21.38
N ARG A 86 -7.04 -10.40 -22.61
CA ARG A 86 -6.81 -11.61 -23.43
C ARG A 86 -5.36 -11.69 -23.93
N THR A 87 -4.78 -10.56 -24.29
CA THR A 87 -3.39 -10.41 -24.75
C THR A 87 -2.82 -9.12 -24.21
N GLY A 88 -1.55 -9.10 -23.81
CA GLY A 88 -0.93 -7.91 -23.25
C GLY A 88 0.59 -8.05 -23.10
N LYS A 89 1.22 -6.96 -22.69
CA LYS A 89 2.64 -6.88 -22.37
C LYS A 89 2.93 -6.94 -20.87
N ASN A 90 1.94 -7.37 -20.07
CA ASN A 90 2.15 -7.55 -18.64
C ASN A 90 1.58 -8.88 -18.17
N ILE A 91 2.17 -9.40 -17.11
CA ILE A 91 1.69 -10.56 -16.37
C ILE A 91 1.46 -10.11 -14.93
N THR A 92 0.27 -10.39 -14.41
CA THR A 92 -0.01 -10.22 -12.99
C THR A 92 0.08 -11.57 -12.29
N LEU A 93 0.94 -11.65 -11.26
CA LEU A 93 1.01 -12.76 -10.33
C LEU A 93 0.24 -12.34 -9.06
N VAL A 94 -0.75 -13.13 -8.68
CA VAL A 94 -1.48 -12.97 -7.41
C VAL A 94 -0.72 -13.72 -6.32
N LEU A 95 -0.39 -13.03 -5.25
CA LEU A 95 0.39 -13.54 -4.14
C LEU A 95 -0.49 -13.80 -2.93
N SER A 96 -0.19 -14.87 -2.20
CA SER A 96 -0.84 -15.18 -0.93
C SER A 96 -0.59 -14.07 0.09
N VAL A 97 -1.63 -13.65 0.82
CA VAL A 97 -1.58 -12.66 1.89
C VAL A 97 -2.38 -13.15 3.09
N GLY A 98 -2.03 -12.69 4.27
CA GLY A 98 -2.76 -13.07 5.48
C GLY A 98 -2.09 -12.54 6.75
N PRO A 99 -2.82 -12.54 7.88
CA PRO A 99 -2.30 -12.04 9.16
C PRO A 99 -1.12 -12.86 9.69
N GLN A 100 -0.99 -14.12 9.22
CA GLN A 100 0.08 -15.04 9.59
C GLN A 100 1.27 -15.01 8.60
N LEU A 101 1.25 -14.08 7.64
CA LEU A 101 2.28 -13.91 6.61
C LEU A 101 2.91 -12.51 6.70
N PRO A 102 3.77 -12.24 7.71
CA PRO A 102 4.37 -10.91 7.89
C PRO A 102 5.08 -10.40 6.65
N ILE A 103 5.73 -11.32 5.89
CA ILE A 103 6.40 -11.00 4.64
C ILE A 103 5.45 -10.38 3.59
N SER A 104 4.14 -10.54 3.71
CA SER A 104 3.18 -9.94 2.78
C SER A 104 2.89 -8.45 3.10
N SER A 105 3.21 -7.99 4.30
CA SER A 105 2.94 -6.62 4.73
C SER A 105 4.00 -5.63 4.24
N PRO A 106 3.60 -4.53 3.59
CA PRO A 106 4.50 -3.42 3.28
C PRO A 106 4.71 -2.49 4.49
N PHE A 107 4.11 -2.81 5.64
CA PHE A 107 4.26 -2.09 6.90
C PHE A 107 5.06 -2.87 7.92
N GLN A 108 5.76 -2.12 8.78
CA GLN A 108 6.34 -2.63 10.02
C GLN A 108 5.79 -1.82 11.18
N TYR A 109 5.26 -2.51 12.18
CA TYR A 109 4.88 -1.85 13.42
C TYR A 109 6.11 -1.56 14.28
N LEU A 110 6.31 -0.30 14.64
CA LEU A 110 7.34 0.16 15.57
C LEU A 110 6.66 0.73 16.81
N ARG A 111 7.01 0.22 17.99
CA ARG A 111 6.36 0.58 19.26
C ARG A 111 6.31 2.10 19.52
N SER A 112 7.29 2.84 19.04
CA SER A 112 7.39 4.30 19.23
C SER A 112 6.74 5.13 18.12
N LYS A 113 6.36 4.52 16.97
CA LYS A 113 5.92 5.24 15.77
C LYS A 113 4.64 4.66 15.14
N GLY A 114 4.18 3.48 15.60
CA GLY A 114 3.08 2.78 14.93
C GLY A 114 3.53 2.11 13.62
N ASN A 115 2.62 1.99 12.66
CA ASN A 115 2.87 1.41 11.35
C ASN A 115 3.68 2.38 10.47
N VAL A 116 4.79 1.89 9.95
CA VAL A 116 5.63 2.63 9.00
C VAL A 116 5.81 1.81 7.72
N TRP A 117 5.90 2.48 6.58
CA TRP A 117 6.28 1.84 5.33
C TRP A 117 7.68 1.25 5.43
N VAL A 118 7.85 0.06 4.86
CA VAL A 118 9.17 -0.55 4.64
C VAL A 118 9.57 -0.38 3.19
N ASP A 119 10.85 -0.41 2.91
CA ASP A 119 11.35 -0.68 1.58
C ASP A 119 11.07 -2.15 1.26
N TYR A 120 10.06 -2.37 0.43
CA TYR A 120 9.56 -3.67 0.06
C TYR A 120 10.01 -4.00 -1.35
N SER A 121 10.87 -4.98 -1.48
CA SER A 121 11.41 -5.41 -2.77
C SER A 121 11.04 -6.85 -3.10
N LEU A 122 10.89 -7.11 -4.41
CA LEU A 122 10.66 -8.44 -4.95
C LEU A 122 11.77 -8.81 -5.92
N THR A 123 12.14 -10.10 -5.92
CA THR A 123 12.88 -10.74 -6.98
C THR A 123 12.02 -11.84 -7.58
N ILE A 124 11.64 -11.70 -8.83
CA ILE A 124 10.81 -12.66 -9.56
C ILE A 124 11.68 -13.35 -10.59
N VAL A 125 11.70 -14.66 -10.57
CA VAL A 125 12.52 -15.48 -11.47
C VAL A 125 11.61 -16.38 -12.31
N GLN A 126 11.91 -16.47 -13.60
CA GLN A 126 11.38 -17.48 -14.50
C GLN A 126 12.48 -18.49 -14.81
N PRO A 127 12.60 -19.62 -14.08
CA PRO A 127 13.76 -20.52 -14.16
C PRO A 127 14.01 -21.08 -15.55
N LYS A 128 12.95 -21.38 -16.31
CA LYS A 128 13.07 -21.97 -17.67
C LYS A 128 13.77 -21.07 -18.67
N THR A 129 13.62 -19.73 -18.52
CA THR A 129 14.20 -18.75 -19.45
C THR A 129 15.40 -18.02 -18.85
N GLY A 130 15.59 -18.12 -17.55
CA GLY A 130 16.56 -17.33 -16.79
C GLY A 130 16.21 -15.84 -16.71
N GLN A 131 14.98 -15.45 -17.04
CA GLN A 131 14.52 -14.06 -16.91
C GLN A 131 14.31 -13.72 -15.44
N VAL A 132 14.73 -12.51 -15.04
CA VAL A 132 14.57 -11.97 -13.69
C VAL A 132 13.90 -10.60 -13.77
N TRP A 133 13.01 -10.32 -12.84
CA TRP A 133 12.42 -8.99 -12.58
C TRP A 133 12.79 -8.62 -11.16
N ASP A 134 13.59 -7.60 -10.96
CA ASP A 134 14.08 -7.14 -9.65
C ASP A 134 14.02 -5.61 -9.47
N THR A 135 13.61 -4.90 -10.53
CA THR A 135 13.57 -3.44 -10.52
C THR A 135 12.12 -2.95 -10.37
N SER A 136 11.79 -2.41 -9.19
CA SER A 136 10.48 -1.82 -8.94
C SER A 136 10.33 -0.48 -9.65
N THR A 137 9.21 -0.29 -10.36
CA THR A 137 8.83 1.00 -10.98
C THR A 137 7.72 1.72 -10.24
N GLY A 138 7.26 1.16 -9.11
CA GLY A 138 6.25 1.80 -8.26
C GLY A 138 5.24 0.84 -7.68
N LYS A 139 4.20 1.41 -7.10
CA LYS A 139 3.08 0.70 -6.49
C LYS A 139 1.74 1.25 -6.95
N ILE A 140 0.74 0.39 -6.97
CA ILE A 140 -0.67 0.73 -7.22
C ILE A 140 -1.45 0.41 -5.94
N MET A 141 -2.31 1.31 -5.52
CA MET A 141 -3.18 1.18 -4.35
C MET A 141 -4.64 1.42 -4.77
N PRO A 142 -5.34 0.42 -5.32
CA PRO A 142 -6.53 0.60 -6.16
C PRO A 142 -7.65 1.48 -5.61
N LEU A 143 -7.93 1.41 -4.31
CA LEU A 143 -8.94 2.27 -3.69
C LEU A 143 -8.36 3.58 -3.18
N ILE A 144 -7.14 3.55 -2.65
CA ILE A 144 -6.46 4.71 -2.10
C ILE A 144 -6.15 5.74 -3.17
N ASP A 145 -5.81 5.28 -4.39
CA ASP A 145 -5.52 6.15 -5.53
C ASP A 145 -6.75 7.00 -5.96
N GLN A 146 -7.93 6.74 -5.38
CA GLN A 146 -9.14 7.55 -5.57
C GLN A 146 -9.28 8.68 -4.53
N PHE A 147 -8.44 8.69 -3.49
CA PHE A 147 -8.46 9.71 -2.46
C PHE A 147 -7.50 10.86 -2.80
N ASP A 148 -7.90 12.07 -2.41
CA ASP A 148 -6.94 13.16 -2.23
C ASP A 148 -6.22 12.96 -0.90
N LEU A 149 -4.90 12.80 -0.97
CA LEU A 149 -4.02 12.53 0.17
C LEU A 149 -3.27 13.78 0.64
N THR A 150 -3.54 14.94 0.04
CA THR A 150 -2.76 16.17 0.25
C THR A 150 -3.30 17.04 1.38
N GLY A 151 -4.43 16.67 1.97
CA GLY A 151 -5.11 17.44 2.99
C GLY A 151 -4.24 17.72 4.21
N LYS A 152 -4.21 18.99 4.62
CA LYS A 152 -3.53 19.46 5.85
C LYS A 152 -4.39 20.53 6.50
N TYR A 153 -4.68 20.35 7.78
CA TYR A 153 -5.40 21.30 8.59
C TYR A 153 -4.50 21.83 9.71
N VAL A 154 -4.19 23.12 9.67
CA VAL A 154 -3.39 23.80 10.69
C VAL A 154 -4.35 24.35 11.73
N PHE A 155 -4.47 23.67 12.86
CA PHE A 155 -5.32 24.11 13.97
C PHE A 155 -4.66 25.24 14.77
N ASN A 156 -3.34 25.10 15.03
CA ASN A 156 -2.52 26.12 15.70
C ASN A 156 -1.03 25.82 15.46
N ASP A 157 -0.14 26.61 16.04
CA ASP A 157 1.32 26.48 15.89
C ASP A 157 1.88 25.11 16.32
N LYS A 158 1.12 24.33 17.10
CA LYS A 158 1.55 23.04 17.66
C LYS A 158 0.86 21.84 17.02
N LEU A 159 -0.25 22.04 16.31
CA LEU A 159 -1.05 20.97 15.76
C LEU A 159 -1.42 21.21 14.31
N THR A 160 -0.85 20.39 13.45
CA THR A 160 -1.29 20.20 12.06
C THR A 160 -1.74 18.75 11.90
N MET A 161 -2.94 18.53 11.38
CA MET A 161 -3.45 17.21 11.03
C MET A 161 -3.36 17.00 9.51
N SER A 162 -2.80 15.87 9.11
CA SER A 162 -2.95 15.39 7.75
C SER A 162 -4.32 14.72 7.61
N TYR A 163 -4.89 14.69 6.42
CA TYR A 163 -6.11 13.95 6.16
C TYR A 163 -6.22 13.53 4.70
N ALA A 164 -6.96 12.46 4.47
CA ALA A 164 -7.37 12.05 3.14
C ALA A 164 -8.86 12.30 2.94
N THR A 165 -9.25 12.61 1.69
CA THR A 165 -10.65 12.80 1.32
C THR A 165 -11.02 12.02 0.07
N PHE A 166 -12.24 11.50 0.04
CA PHE A 166 -12.85 10.94 -1.16
C PHE A 166 -14.12 11.73 -1.48
N THR A 167 -14.24 12.12 -2.75
CA THR A 167 -15.42 12.80 -3.28
C THR A 167 -16.22 11.83 -4.14
N PRO A 168 -17.51 11.60 -3.86
CA PRO A 168 -18.33 10.70 -4.65
C PRO A 168 -18.53 11.21 -6.08
N LYS A 169 -18.69 10.29 -7.04
CA LYS A 169 -18.93 10.63 -8.45
C LYS A 169 -20.23 11.41 -8.65
N VAL A 170 -21.25 11.05 -7.91
CA VAL A 170 -22.56 11.71 -7.94
C VAL A 170 -22.61 12.72 -6.80
N LYS A 171 -22.63 13.99 -7.14
CA LYS A 171 -22.76 15.08 -6.16
C LYS A 171 -24.25 15.38 -5.92
N LYS A 172 -24.63 15.52 -4.65
CA LYS A 172 -25.97 15.92 -4.19
C LYS A 172 -25.81 17.17 -3.33
N ASP A 173 -26.85 18.00 -3.26
CA ASP A 173 -26.87 19.18 -2.38
C ASP A 173 -26.69 18.83 -0.90
N LYS A 174 -27.17 17.63 -0.53
CA LYS A 174 -26.94 17.02 0.80
C LYS A 174 -26.51 15.57 0.59
N ALA A 175 -25.26 15.27 0.92
CA ALA A 175 -24.70 13.93 0.86
C ALA A 175 -24.16 13.52 2.23
N PRO A 176 -24.18 12.23 2.58
CA PRO A 176 -23.57 11.73 3.80
C PRO A 176 -22.06 12.02 3.81
N LEU A 177 -21.53 12.29 5.00
CA LEU A 177 -20.09 12.33 5.26
C LEU A 177 -19.72 11.17 6.18
N ILE A 178 -18.82 10.30 5.72
CA ILE A 178 -18.22 9.24 6.53
C ILE A 178 -16.91 9.77 7.08
N ILE A 179 -16.76 9.78 8.39
CA ILE A 179 -15.51 10.17 9.05
C ILE A 179 -14.88 8.92 9.64
N TRP A 180 -13.65 8.60 9.21
CA TRP A 180 -12.90 7.45 9.70
C TRP A 180 -11.79 7.90 10.65
N LEU A 181 -11.89 7.51 11.92
CA LEU A 181 -10.84 7.75 12.91
C LEU A 181 -9.98 6.48 13.04
N HIS A 182 -8.70 6.64 12.82
CA HIS A 182 -7.73 5.55 12.81
C HIS A 182 -7.42 5.01 14.22
N GLY A 183 -6.82 3.81 14.29
CA GLY A 183 -6.34 3.20 15.53
C GLY A 183 -5.00 3.76 16.02
N GLY A 184 -4.56 3.34 17.20
CA GLY A 184 -3.37 3.86 17.87
C GLY A 184 -2.04 3.61 17.14
N GLY A 185 -2.02 2.68 16.18
CA GLY A 185 -0.82 2.39 15.38
C GLY A 185 -0.74 3.13 14.05
N GLU A 186 -1.66 4.03 13.75
CA GLU A 186 -1.83 4.63 12.42
C GLU A 186 -1.68 6.16 12.44
N GLY A 187 -1.29 6.71 13.58
CA GLY A 187 -0.96 8.13 13.71
C GLY A 187 0.27 8.51 12.90
N GLY A 188 0.39 9.80 12.60
CA GLY A 188 1.50 10.32 11.82
C GLY A 188 1.10 11.40 10.84
N THR A 189 1.77 11.44 9.69
CA THR A 189 1.59 12.46 8.65
C THR A 189 1.47 11.86 7.24
N ASP A 190 1.27 10.56 7.15
CA ASP A 190 1.05 9.83 5.89
C ASP A 190 -0.36 9.25 5.86
N PRO A 191 -1.33 9.91 5.20
CA PRO A 191 -2.72 9.48 5.18
C PRO A 191 -2.97 8.12 4.51
N THR A 192 -1.99 7.55 3.82
CA THR A 192 -2.11 6.19 3.27
C THR A 192 -2.12 5.13 4.37
N VAL A 193 -1.47 5.40 5.50
CA VAL A 193 -1.37 4.45 6.60
C VAL A 193 -2.74 4.14 7.23
N PRO A 194 -3.55 5.13 7.65
CA PRO A 194 -4.89 4.85 8.17
C PRO A 194 -5.84 4.26 7.13
N LEU A 195 -5.72 4.62 5.85
CA LEU A 195 -6.57 4.07 4.80
C LEU A 195 -6.30 2.58 4.54
N LEU A 196 -5.05 2.13 4.70
CA LEU A 196 -4.64 0.73 4.55
C LEU A 196 -4.79 -0.09 5.82
N GLY A 197 -4.66 0.55 6.98
CA GLY A 197 -4.52 -0.12 8.27
C GLY A 197 -5.69 -1.05 8.62
N ASN A 198 -6.92 -0.60 8.40
CA ASN A 198 -8.14 -1.36 8.66
C ASN A 198 -9.10 -1.33 7.47
N LYS A 199 -8.58 -1.37 6.26
CA LYS A 199 -9.38 -1.39 5.04
C LYS A 199 -10.31 -0.16 4.89
N ALA A 200 -9.97 0.96 5.52
CA ALA A 200 -10.80 2.16 5.52
C ALA A 200 -11.02 2.73 4.11
N ALA A 201 -10.09 2.51 3.19
CA ALA A 201 -10.26 2.87 1.78
C ALA A 201 -11.50 2.22 1.13
N ASN A 202 -12.04 1.13 1.70
CA ASN A 202 -13.27 0.50 1.21
C ASN A 202 -14.51 1.40 1.28
N TYR A 203 -14.49 2.47 2.09
CA TYR A 203 -15.57 3.46 2.04
C TYR A 203 -15.70 4.13 0.68
N ALA A 204 -14.65 4.14 -0.15
CA ALA A 204 -14.71 4.56 -1.55
C ALA A 204 -15.15 3.47 -2.53
N ALA A 205 -15.26 2.21 -2.08
CA ALA A 205 -15.66 1.10 -2.95
C ALA A 205 -17.12 1.26 -3.42
N GLU A 206 -17.39 0.88 -4.67
CA GLU A 206 -18.69 1.03 -5.33
C GLU A 206 -19.85 0.44 -4.50
N GLY A 207 -19.64 -0.73 -3.87
CA GLY A 207 -20.65 -1.37 -3.03
C GLY A 207 -21.05 -0.50 -1.83
N ILE A 208 -20.10 0.12 -1.14
CA ILE A 208 -20.38 1.02 -0.02
C ILE A 208 -21.01 2.32 -0.53
N GLN A 209 -20.46 2.90 -1.59
CA GLN A 209 -20.96 4.13 -2.18
C GLN A 209 -22.40 3.99 -2.69
N SER A 210 -22.78 2.81 -3.18
CA SER A 210 -24.15 2.51 -3.61
C SER A 210 -25.15 2.49 -2.45
N ILE A 211 -24.74 2.01 -1.25
CA ILE A 211 -25.59 1.99 -0.05
C ILE A 211 -25.94 3.42 0.39
N PHE A 212 -24.98 4.34 0.32
CA PHE A 212 -25.15 5.74 0.70
C PHE A 212 -25.62 6.63 -0.47
N GLU A 213 -25.78 6.06 -1.65
CA GLU A 213 -26.08 6.81 -2.89
C GLU A 213 -25.07 7.94 -3.16
N GLY A 214 -23.84 7.72 -2.78
CA GLY A 214 -22.74 8.66 -2.82
C GLY A 214 -22.49 9.32 -1.45
N ALA A 215 -21.35 9.02 -0.82
CA ALA A 215 -20.91 9.62 0.43
C ALA A 215 -19.51 10.22 0.29
N TYR A 216 -19.29 11.39 0.86
CA TYR A 216 -17.94 11.89 1.08
C TYR A 216 -17.25 11.05 2.16
N VAL A 217 -15.94 10.90 2.06
CA VAL A 217 -15.15 10.26 3.11
C VAL A 217 -14.06 11.22 3.56
N LEU A 218 -13.97 11.43 4.86
CA LEU A 218 -12.90 12.18 5.52
C LEU A 218 -12.15 11.23 6.44
N SER A 219 -10.86 11.05 6.22
CA SER A 219 -9.97 10.24 7.05
C SER A 219 -8.89 11.14 7.66
N PRO A 220 -9.15 11.78 8.80
CA PRO A 220 -8.16 12.57 9.50
C PRO A 220 -7.08 11.67 10.10
N GLN A 221 -5.85 12.17 10.18
CA GLN A 221 -4.74 11.50 10.83
C GLN A 221 -4.14 12.42 11.89
N CYS A 222 -4.31 12.08 13.18
CA CYS A 222 -3.59 12.76 14.22
C CYS A 222 -2.11 12.35 14.24
N PRO A 223 -1.21 13.21 14.71
CA PRO A 223 0.21 12.90 14.76
C PRO A 223 0.59 11.68 15.62
N GLY A 224 -0.26 11.29 16.55
CA GLY A 224 -0.05 10.16 17.47
C GLY A 224 -1.29 9.27 17.59
N ALA A 225 -1.86 9.18 18.77
CA ALA A 225 -3.10 8.48 19.04
C ALA A 225 -4.17 9.46 19.59
N TRP A 226 -5.42 9.28 19.18
CA TRP A 226 -6.51 10.21 19.44
C TRP A 226 -6.72 10.51 20.94
N MET A 227 -6.73 9.46 21.77
CA MET A 227 -7.00 9.57 23.20
C MET A 227 -5.71 9.68 24.02
N HIS A 228 -4.89 10.70 23.74
CA HIS A 228 -3.66 10.98 24.46
C HIS A 228 -3.64 12.41 25.01
N ASN A 229 -3.04 12.58 26.19
CA ASN A 229 -2.74 13.89 26.75
C ASN A 229 -1.42 14.46 26.20
N ALA A 230 -1.05 15.66 26.66
CA ALA A 230 0.18 16.33 26.22
C ALA A 230 1.47 15.56 26.56
N GLN A 231 1.44 14.63 27.50
CA GLN A 231 2.55 13.75 27.88
C GLN A 231 2.58 12.45 27.10
N GLY A 232 1.66 12.26 26.13
CA GLY A 232 1.54 11.02 25.36
C GLY A 232 0.96 9.84 26.15
N VAL A 233 0.29 10.09 27.26
CA VAL A 233 -0.37 9.06 28.08
C VAL A 233 -1.81 8.90 27.64
N GLY A 234 -2.26 7.66 27.50
CA GLY A 234 -3.64 7.35 27.15
C GLY A 234 -4.64 7.88 28.19
N THR A 235 -5.67 8.58 27.74
CA THR A 235 -6.67 9.27 28.56
C THR A 235 -8.00 8.54 28.62
N GLN A 236 -8.20 7.57 27.70
CA GLN A 236 -9.47 6.87 27.53
C GLN A 236 -10.66 7.81 27.21
N GLY A 237 -10.39 8.89 26.45
CA GLY A 237 -11.42 9.84 26.03
C GLY A 237 -11.84 10.85 27.10
N LYS A 238 -10.94 11.19 28.03
CA LYS A 238 -11.17 12.25 29.03
C LYS A 238 -10.81 13.63 28.50
N ASP A 239 -11.24 14.66 29.22
CA ASP A 239 -11.17 16.08 28.81
C ASP A 239 -9.77 16.64 28.49
N ASN A 240 -8.71 15.89 28.77
CA ASN A 240 -7.34 16.30 28.49
C ASN A 240 -6.72 15.73 27.20
N ASP A 241 -7.56 15.19 26.32
CA ASP A 241 -7.14 14.77 24.98
C ASP A 241 -6.74 15.97 24.14
N ILE A 242 -5.53 15.96 23.61
CA ILE A 242 -4.95 17.14 22.92
C ILE A 242 -5.40 17.28 21.46
N TYR A 243 -6.05 16.29 20.88
CA TYR A 243 -6.44 16.30 19.46
C TYR A 243 -7.93 16.59 19.22
N ASN A 244 -8.78 16.50 20.23
CA ASN A 244 -10.23 16.60 20.08
C ASN A 244 -10.70 17.95 19.51
N GLU A 245 -10.16 19.06 20.02
CA GLU A 245 -10.52 20.40 19.54
C GLU A 245 -10.11 20.59 18.07
N GLY A 246 -8.88 20.19 17.72
CA GLY A 246 -8.40 20.27 16.34
C GLY A 246 -9.18 19.38 15.38
N LEU A 247 -9.59 18.18 15.81
CA LEU A 247 -10.44 17.29 15.02
C LEU A 247 -11.81 17.91 14.76
N MET A 248 -12.45 18.46 15.80
CA MET A 248 -13.76 19.11 15.68
C MET A 248 -13.69 20.36 14.79
N ALA A 249 -12.59 21.10 14.87
CA ALA A 249 -12.37 22.27 14.02
C ALA A 249 -12.19 21.85 12.55
N LEU A 250 -11.38 20.81 12.26
CA LEU A 250 -11.23 20.25 10.93
C LEU A 250 -12.58 19.79 10.34
N ILE A 251 -13.37 19.06 11.12
CA ILE A 251 -14.69 18.57 10.65
C ILE A 251 -15.60 19.74 10.29
N LYS A 252 -15.64 20.79 11.13
CA LYS A 252 -16.48 21.98 10.88
C LYS A 252 -16.01 22.77 9.65
N ASP A 253 -14.72 22.82 9.40
CA ASP A 253 -14.16 23.49 8.23
C ASP A 253 -14.43 22.72 6.93
N TYR A 254 -14.49 21.39 7.03
CA TYR A 254 -14.71 20.50 5.87
C TYR A 254 -16.17 20.46 5.42
N VAL A 255 -17.16 20.66 6.31
CA VAL A 255 -18.61 20.60 6.05
C VAL A 255 -19.17 21.93 5.59
#